data_17663d6ea66d26e68c7ddf9363acd1b9
#
_entry.id   17663d6ea66d26e68c7ddf9363acd1b9
#
_cell.length_a   1.000
_cell.length_b   1.000
_cell.length_c   1.000
_cell.angle_alpha   90.00
_cell.angle_beta   90.00
_cell.angle_gamma   90.00
#
_symmetry.space_group_name_H-M   'P 1'
#
loop_
_entity.id
_entity.type
_entity.pdbx_description
1 polymer ?
#
loop_
_entity_poly.entity_id
_entity_poly.type
_entity_poly.pdbx_seq_one_letter_code
_entity_poly.pdbx_strand_id
1 'polypeptide(L)'
;MTDKGLRYNYNYKALRQVCDADRDSCRSPSDNEKKLMSRVYDRLESATLLLARAGGIKDRLNGAWRQCLASIEPEDVPRELRLQFLELSQTMQRERPLRGEDAVRATIRKMSNEEAECQSAKIVRMFCRMTRQQELELALPMPTSAAVVQLFAAEG
;
A
#
# COMPACT_ATOMS: atom_id res chain seq x y z
N MET A 1 -39.83 17.66 -5.88
CA MET A 1 -38.82 17.82 -6.91
C MET A 1 -37.77 18.77 -6.38
N THR A 2 -36.76 18.31 -5.69
CA THR A 2 -35.55 19.07 -5.34
C THR A 2 -34.40 18.09 -5.21
N ASP A 3 -33.65 18.07 -6.27
CA ASP A 3 -32.37 17.39 -6.40
C ASP A 3 -31.35 18.03 -5.44
N LYS A 4 -31.03 17.34 -4.34
CA LYS A 4 -29.94 17.73 -3.47
C LYS A 4 -28.69 16.98 -3.91
N GLY A 5 -28.00 17.55 -4.93
CA GLY A 5 -26.68 17.13 -5.34
C GLY A 5 -25.73 16.98 -4.15
N LEU A 6 -25.37 15.76 -3.83
CA LEU A 6 -24.29 15.44 -2.90
C LEU A 6 -22.96 15.92 -3.53
N ARG A 7 -22.51 17.09 -3.10
CA ARG A 7 -21.14 17.54 -3.37
C ARG A 7 -20.21 16.68 -2.53
N TYR A 8 -19.65 15.65 -3.14
CA TYR A 8 -18.46 14.98 -2.62
C TYR A 8 -17.31 15.99 -2.64
N ASN A 9 -16.93 16.40 -1.45
CA ASN A 9 -15.78 17.30 -1.27
C ASN A 9 -14.51 16.46 -1.44
N TYR A 10 -14.11 16.23 -2.70
CA TYR A 10 -12.83 15.66 -3.01
C TYR A 10 -11.76 16.67 -2.62
N ASN A 11 -10.99 16.32 -1.63
CA ASN A 11 -9.86 17.12 -1.20
C ASN A 11 -8.74 17.06 -2.26
N TYR A 12 -8.90 17.84 -3.33
CA TYR A 12 -7.93 17.97 -4.43
C TYR A 12 -6.54 18.46 -3.98
N LYS A 13 -6.40 18.95 -2.74
CA LYS A 13 -5.09 19.31 -2.19
C LYS A 13 -4.17 18.11 -2.00
N ALA A 14 -4.72 16.93 -1.66
CA ALA A 14 -3.94 15.70 -1.51
C ALA A 14 -3.40 15.19 -2.86
N LEU A 15 -4.13 15.40 -3.95
CA LEU A 15 -3.71 14.96 -5.30
C LEU A 15 -2.63 15.87 -5.91
N ARG A 16 -2.58 17.15 -5.54
CA ARG A 16 -1.58 18.09 -6.08
C ARG A 16 -0.18 17.88 -5.48
N GLN A 17 -0.09 17.37 -4.26
CA GLN A 17 1.19 17.09 -3.60
C GLN A 17 1.91 15.86 -4.17
N VAL A 18 1.22 14.99 -4.90
CA VAL A 18 1.80 13.77 -5.49
C VAL A 18 2.59 14.07 -6.77
N CYS A 19 2.30 15.18 -7.48
CA CYS A 19 2.92 15.48 -8.77
C CYS A 19 4.26 16.26 -8.67
N ASP A 20 4.58 16.87 -7.52
CA ASP A 20 5.79 17.69 -7.38
C ASP A 20 7.02 16.90 -6.86
N ALA A 21 6.91 15.59 -6.63
CA ALA A 21 7.94 14.76 -6.01
C ALA A 21 8.85 14.01 -6.99
N ASP A 22 8.76 14.27 -8.30
CA ASP A 22 9.55 13.54 -9.33
C ASP A 22 11.02 13.97 -9.44
N ARG A 23 11.55 14.76 -8.52
CA ARG A 23 12.92 15.28 -8.58
C ARG A 23 13.96 14.59 -7.71
N ASP A 24 13.59 13.65 -6.83
CA ASP A 24 14.54 12.98 -5.92
C ASP A 24 14.70 11.47 -6.20
N SER A 25 14.86 11.11 -7.48
CA SER A 25 14.93 9.70 -7.92
C SER A 25 16.25 8.98 -7.63
N CYS A 26 17.15 9.51 -6.81
CA CYS A 26 18.47 8.88 -6.53
C CYS A 26 18.90 8.88 -5.07
N ARG A 27 17.96 8.97 -4.12
CA ARG A 27 18.32 8.87 -2.70
C ARG A 27 18.09 7.46 -2.21
N SER A 28 19.16 6.78 -1.76
CA SER A 28 19.05 5.51 -1.05
C SER A 28 18.09 5.68 0.15
N PRO A 29 17.15 4.74 0.35
CA PRO A 29 16.15 4.85 1.42
C PRO A 29 16.86 4.98 2.77
N SER A 30 16.43 5.94 3.57
CA SER A 30 16.96 6.13 4.92
C SER A 30 16.60 4.92 5.79
N ASP A 31 17.34 4.66 6.87
CA ASP A 31 17.08 3.54 7.78
C ASP A 31 15.65 3.57 8.33
N ASN A 32 15.06 4.76 8.44
CA ASN A 32 13.68 4.94 8.86
C ASN A 32 12.68 4.48 7.78
N GLU A 33 12.96 4.75 6.51
CA GLU A 33 12.14 4.26 5.38
C GLU A 33 12.20 2.74 5.26
N LYS A 34 13.38 2.13 5.44
CA LYS A 34 13.52 0.66 5.45
C LYS A 34 12.71 0.01 6.58
N LYS A 35 12.76 0.58 7.77
CA LYS A 35 11.98 0.11 8.92
C LYS A 35 10.48 0.25 8.68
N LEU A 36 10.06 1.32 8.02
CA LEU A 36 8.67 1.59 7.68
C LEU A 36 8.16 0.59 6.62
N MET A 37 8.95 0.37 5.57
CA MET A 37 8.66 -0.64 4.54
C MET A 37 8.52 -2.05 5.12
N SER A 38 9.40 -2.44 6.07
CA SER A 38 9.30 -3.72 6.76
C SER A 38 7.96 -3.86 7.51
N ARG A 39 7.53 -2.81 8.21
CA ARG A 39 6.23 -2.82 8.92
C ARG A 39 5.03 -2.97 7.98
N VAL A 40 5.05 -2.29 6.83
CA VAL A 40 3.97 -2.42 5.83
C VAL A 40 3.98 -3.81 5.22
N TYR A 41 5.16 -4.36 4.94
CA TYR A 41 5.32 -5.73 4.46
C TYR A 41 4.70 -6.74 5.43
N ASP A 42 5.09 -6.72 6.71
CA ASP A 42 4.56 -7.63 7.75
C ASP A 42 3.03 -7.53 7.89
N ARG A 43 2.48 -6.33 7.71
CA ARG A 43 1.04 -6.09 7.75
C ARG A 43 0.32 -6.67 6.53
N LEU A 44 0.88 -6.51 5.34
CA LEU A 44 0.32 -7.09 4.10
C LEU A 44 0.44 -8.61 4.10
N GLU A 45 1.54 -9.18 4.60
CA GLU A 45 1.70 -10.62 4.80
C GLU A 45 0.61 -11.16 5.73
N SER A 46 0.47 -10.56 6.92
CA SER A 46 -0.56 -10.94 7.90
C SER A 46 -1.97 -10.85 7.32
N ALA A 47 -2.25 -9.80 6.54
CA ALA A 47 -3.54 -9.64 5.85
C ALA A 47 -3.77 -10.77 4.85
N THR A 48 -2.75 -11.15 4.08
CA THR A 48 -2.81 -12.25 3.10
C THR A 48 -3.08 -13.59 3.78
N LEU A 49 -2.42 -13.85 4.92
CA LEU A 49 -2.68 -15.04 5.72
C LEU A 49 -4.11 -15.09 6.27
N LEU A 50 -4.66 -13.96 6.70
CA LEU A 50 -6.07 -13.87 7.11
C LEU A 50 -7.04 -14.14 5.97
N LEU A 51 -6.72 -13.67 4.76
CA LEU A 51 -7.52 -13.94 3.55
C LEU A 51 -7.47 -15.42 3.13
N ALA A 52 -6.41 -16.13 3.46
CA ALA A 52 -6.26 -17.57 3.17
C ALA A 52 -7.01 -18.49 4.14
N ARG A 53 -7.55 -17.96 5.26
CA ARG A 53 -8.29 -18.77 6.25
C ARG A 53 -9.61 -19.29 5.70
N ALA A 54 -10.15 -20.32 6.35
CA ALA A 54 -11.51 -20.79 6.10
C ALA A 54 -12.57 -19.75 6.51
N GLY A 55 -13.72 -19.75 5.84
CA GLY A 55 -14.84 -18.85 6.15
C GLY A 55 -15.30 -18.01 4.94
N GLY A 56 -16.34 -17.21 5.14
CA GLY A 56 -16.87 -16.33 4.10
C GLY A 56 -15.87 -15.27 3.67
N ILE A 57 -15.84 -14.97 2.36
CA ILE A 57 -14.88 -13.98 1.82
C ILE A 57 -15.01 -12.61 2.48
N LYS A 58 -16.24 -12.18 2.79
CA LYS A 58 -16.50 -10.92 3.46
C LYS A 58 -15.94 -10.87 4.88
N ASP A 59 -16.07 -11.98 5.63
CA ASP A 59 -15.54 -12.05 7.00
C ASP A 59 -14.03 -12.03 7.00
N ARG A 60 -13.41 -12.76 6.06
CA ARG A 60 -11.94 -12.77 5.88
C ARG A 60 -11.42 -11.39 5.50
N LEU A 61 -12.08 -10.71 4.55
CA LEU A 61 -11.72 -9.35 4.14
C LEU A 61 -11.88 -8.36 5.30
N ASN A 62 -12.98 -8.45 6.07
CA ASN A 62 -13.18 -7.60 7.25
C ASN A 62 -12.06 -7.82 8.28
N GLY A 63 -11.72 -9.07 8.57
CA GLY A 63 -10.63 -9.42 9.48
C GLY A 63 -9.28 -8.87 9.00
N ALA A 64 -8.92 -9.11 7.75
CA ALA A 64 -7.69 -8.65 7.15
C ALA A 64 -7.56 -7.11 7.18
N TRP A 65 -8.64 -6.40 6.84
CA TRP A 65 -8.64 -4.95 6.90
C TRP A 65 -8.45 -4.41 8.31
N ARG A 66 -9.33 -4.79 9.23
CA ARG A 66 -9.35 -4.22 10.59
C ARG A 66 -8.12 -4.56 11.42
N GLN A 67 -7.60 -5.77 11.28
CA GLN A 67 -6.46 -6.22 12.09
C GLN A 67 -5.11 -5.78 11.52
N CYS A 68 -5.01 -5.67 10.21
CA CYS A 68 -3.72 -5.45 9.56
C CYS A 68 -3.62 -4.11 8.83
N LEU A 69 -4.60 -3.74 8.00
CA LEU A 69 -4.47 -2.65 7.05
C LEU A 69 -4.99 -1.30 7.55
N ALA A 70 -5.96 -1.30 8.49
CA ALA A 70 -6.57 -0.07 9.00
C ALA A 70 -5.60 0.90 9.69
N SER A 71 -4.46 0.41 10.14
CA SER A 71 -3.42 1.19 10.83
C SER A 71 -2.25 1.59 9.94
N ILE A 72 -2.34 1.33 8.63
CA ILE A 72 -1.32 1.73 7.65
C ILE A 72 -1.72 3.10 7.11
N GLU A 73 -0.83 4.06 7.22
CA GLU A 73 -0.99 5.35 6.56
C GLU A 73 -0.56 5.24 5.09
N PRO A 74 -1.22 5.92 4.17
CA PRO A 74 -0.85 5.87 2.75
C PRO A 74 0.58 6.32 2.46
N GLU A 75 1.11 7.20 3.30
CA GLU A 75 2.48 7.72 3.22
C GLU A 75 3.53 6.66 3.54
N ASP A 76 3.17 5.66 4.36
CA ASP A 76 4.04 4.56 4.75
C ASP A 76 4.20 3.52 3.64
N VAL A 77 3.25 3.51 2.70
CA VAL A 77 3.25 2.58 1.58
C VAL A 77 4.22 3.06 0.49
N PRO A 78 5.01 2.15 -0.13
CA PRO A 78 5.88 2.49 -1.24
C PRO A 78 5.15 3.27 -2.33
N ARG A 79 5.81 4.26 -2.94
CA ARG A 79 5.21 5.18 -3.93
C ARG A 79 4.45 4.46 -5.03
N GLU A 80 4.97 3.33 -5.49
CA GLU A 80 4.41 2.51 -6.58
C GLU A 80 3.09 1.82 -6.20
N LEU A 81 2.86 1.57 -4.92
CA LEU A 81 1.66 0.92 -4.39
C LEU A 81 0.69 1.90 -3.74
N ARG A 82 1.12 3.12 -3.47
CA ARG A 82 0.36 4.14 -2.73
C ARG A 82 -1.01 4.41 -3.35
N LEU A 83 -1.08 4.61 -4.66
CA LEU A 83 -2.34 4.84 -5.35
C LEU A 83 -3.30 3.66 -5.22
N GLN A 84 -2.79 2.44 -5.35
CA GLN A 84 -3.61 1.23 -5.20
C GLN A 84 -4.13 1.06 -3.77
N PHE A 85 -3.31 1.40 -2.78
CA PHE A 85 -3.71 1.37 -1.38
C PHE A 85 -4.75 2.44 -1.07
N LEU A 86 -4.61 3.65 -1.61
CA LEU A 86 -5.60 4.72 -1.48
C LEU A 86 -6.95 4.34 -2.08
N GLU A 87 -6.96 3.80 -3.30
CA GLU A 87 -8.20 3.31 -3.94
C GLU A 87 -8.88 2.22 -3.11
N LEU A 88 -8.09 1.28 -2.59
CA LEU A 88 -8.58 0.23 -1.72
C LEU A 88 -9.18 0.81 -0.44
N SER A 89 -8.48 1.72 0.22
CA SER A 89 -8.93 2.40 1.45
C SER A 89 -10.23 3.17 1.24
N GLN A 90 -10.33 3.93 0.15
CA GLN A 90 -11.55 4.65 -0.22
C GLN A 90 -12.72 3.69 -0.48
N THR A 91 -12.45 2.58 -1.18
CA THR A 91 -13.49 1.57 -1.45
C THR A 91 -13.98 0.92 -0.17
N MET A 92 -13.08 0.61 0.77
CA MET A 92 -13.42 -0.01 2.05
C MET A 92 -14.19 0.90 3.00
N GLN A 93 -14.13 2.22 2.81
CA GLN A 93 -14.80 3.23 3.62
C GLN A 93 -15.92 3.96 2.87
N ARG A 94 -16.38 3.44 1.75
CA ARG A 94 -17.35 4.08 0.85
C ARG A 94 -18.72 4.32 1.51
N GLU A 95 -19.18 3.38 2.33
CA GLU A 95 -20.51 3.40 2.90
C GLU A 95 -20.57 4.14 4.22
N ARG A 96 -21.67 4.86 4.43
CA ARG A 96 -21.93 5.49 5.72
C ARG A 96 -22.33 4.44 6.75
N PRO A 97 -21.70 4.44 7.93
CA PRO A 97 -22.05 3.50 8.98
C PRO A 97 -23.45 3.81 9.57
N LEU A 98 -24.15 2.78 9.97
CA LEU A 98 -25.32 2.89 10.83
C LEU A 98 -24.86 3.11 12.29
N ARG A 99 -25.83 3.43 13.19
CA ARG A 99 -25.49 3.60 14.62
C ARG A 99 -24.81 2.36 15.18
N GLY A 100 -23.59 2.54 15.70
CA GLY A 100 -22.80 1.46 16.31
C GLY A 100 -21.99 0.57 15.33
N GLU A 101 -21.98 0.91 14.06
CA GLU A 101 -21.22 0.21 13.03
C GLU A 101 -20.10 1.11 12.49
N ASP A 102 -18.95 0.55 12.15
CA ASP A 102 -17.89 1.30 11.46
C ASP A 102 -18.11 1.31 9.92
N ALA A 103 -17.48 2.26 9.23
CA ALA A 103 -17.63 2.43 7.77
C ALA A 103 -17.19 1.19 6.99
N VAL A 104 -16.15 0.50 7.44
CA VAL A 104 -15.62 -0.71 6.80
C VAL A 104 -16.65 -1.84 6.87
N ARG A 105 -17.23 -2.07 8.05
CA ARG A 105 -18.24 -3.10 8.24
C ARG A 105 -19.51 -2.80 7.42
N ALA A 106 -19.94 -1.53 7.39
CA ALA A 106 -21.06 -1.10 6.58
C ALA A 106 -20.82 -1.36 5.09
N THR A 107 -19.63 -1.05 4.60
CA THR A 107 -19.22 -1.28 3.21
C THR A 107 -19.21 -2.77 2.88
N ILE A 108 -18.55 -3.61 3.68
CA ILE A 108 -18.44 -5.04 3.44
C ILE A 108 -19.82 -5.73 3.50
N ARG A 109 -20.71 -5.30 4.37
CA ARG A 109 -22.06 -5.82 4.46
C ARG A 109 -22.84 -5.61 3.15
N LYS A 110 -22.70 -4.43 2.54
CA LYS A 110 -23.39 -4.07 1.28
C LYS A 110 -22.69 -4.59 0.02
N MET A 111 -21.40 -4.85 0.10
CA MET A 111 -20.57 -5.36 -0.98
C MET A 111 -21.07 -6.74 -1.46
N SER A 112 -20.97 -7.06 -2.74
CA SER A 112 -21.17 -8.41 -3.25
C SER A 112 -20.00 -9.33 -2.87
N ASN A 113 -20.15 -10.65 -3.03
CA ASN A 113 -19.03 -11.57 -2.82
C ASN A 113 -17.93 -11.34 -3.86
N GLU A 114 -18.32 -11.10 -5.11
CA GLU A 114 -17.42 -10.83 -6.24
C GLU A 114 -16.60 -9.53 -6.00
N GLU A 115 -17.26 -8.48 -5.51
CA GLU A 115 -16.54 -7.26 -5.10
C GLU A 115 -15.55 -7.53 -3.96
N ALA A 116 -15.95 -8.33 -2.96
CA ALA A 116 -15.07 -8.70 -1.86
C ALA A 116 -13.86 -9.54 -2.34
N GLU A 117 -14.07 -10.43 -3.29
CA GLU A 117 -12.99 -11.19 -3.95
C GLU A 117 -12.04 -10.28 -4.71
N CYS A 118 -12.58 -9.32 -5.47
CA CYS A 118 -11.77 -8.32 -6.18
C CYS A 118 -10.90 -7.49 -5.23
N GLN A 119 -11.45 -7.02 -4.11
CA GLN A 119 -10.67 -6.27 -3.12
C GLN A 119 -9.62 -7.16 -2.43
N SER A 120 -9.97 -8.40 -2.10
CA SER A 120 -9.03 -9.38 -1.55
C SER A 120 -7.87 -9.66 -2.51
N ALA A 121 -8.16 -9.83 -3.79
CA ALA A 121 -7.14 -10.01 -4.82
C ALA A 121 -6.20 -8.80 -4.96
N LYS A 122 -6.70 -7.57 -4.77
CA LYS A 122 -5.85 -6.36 -4.75
C LYS A 122 -4.84 -6.42 -3.60
N ILE A 123 -5.26 -6.82 -2.40
CA ILE A 123 -4.37 -6.97 -1.23
C ILE A 123 -3.26 -7.98 -1.54
N VAL A 124 -3.61 -9.15 -2.04
CA VAL A 124 -2.65 -10.20 -2.40
C VAL A 124 -1.66 -9.70 -3.46
N ARG A 125 -2.15 -9.01 -4.51
CA ARG A 125 -1.27 -8.44 -5.55
C ARG A 125 -0.31 -7.38 -5.00
N MET A 126 -0.74 -6.54 -4.06
CA MET A 126 0.15 -5.57 -3.41
C MET A 126 1.25 -6.29 -2.62
N PHE A 127 0.91 -7.33 -1.86
CA PHE A 127 1.88 -8.16 -1.16
C PHE A 127 2.91 -8.78 -2.11
N CYS A 128 2.44 -9.42 -3.19
CA CYS A 128 3.33 -10.03 -4.20
C CYS A 128 4.28 -9.00 -4.86
N ARG A 129 3.81 -7.76 -5.08
CA ARG A 129 4.68 -6.70 -5.62
C ARG A 129 5.75 -6.29 -4.64
N MET A 130 5.41 -6.12 -3.36
CA MET A 130 6.39 -5.80 -2.32
C MET A 130 7.44 -6.90 -2.16
N THR A 131 7.04 -8.17 -2.20
CA THR A 131 7.98 -9.31 -2.15
C THR A 131 8.98 -9.25 -3.30
N ARG A 132 8.50 -9.01 -4.52
CA ARG A 132 9.39 -8.89 -5.70
C ARG A 132 10.36 -7.72 -5.59
N GLN A 133 9.94 -6.59 -5.03
CA GLN A 133 10.82 -5.44 -4.83
C GLN A 133 11.95 -5.78 -3.82
N GLN A 134 11.60 -6.44 -2.72
CA GLN A 134 12.61 -6.88 -1.74
C GLN A 134 13.60 -7.88 -2.34
N GLU A 135 13.13 -8.85 -3.11
CA GLU A 135 13.99 -9.82 -3.80
C GLU A 135 14.93 -9.12 -4.78
N LEU A 136 14.43 -8.13 -5.52
CA LEU A 136 15.24 -7.37 -6.48
C LEU A 136 16.32 -6.53 -5.77
N GLU A 137 15.98 -5.90 -4.65
CA GLU A 137 16.95 -5.14 -3.84
C GLU A 137 18.04 -6.04 -3.24
N LEU A 138 17.68 -7.26 -2.84
CA LEU A 138 18.64 -8.25 -2.33
C LEU A 138 19.51 -8.86 -3.44
N ALA A 139 18.99 -8.98 -4.67
CA ALA A 139 19.69 -9.54 -5.81
C ALA A 139 20.65 -8.53 -6.50
N LEU A 140 20.44 -7.23 -6.29
CA LEU A 140 21.39 -6.23 -6.77
C LEU A 140 22.69 -6.35 -5.95
N PRO A 141 23.86 -6.64 -6.59
CA PRO A 141 25.11 -6.61 -5.88
C PRO A 141 25.27 -5.22 -5.29
N MET A 142 25.50 -5.16 -3.97
CA MET A 142 25.91 -3.91 -3.32
C MET A 142 27.01 -3.30 -4.19
N PRO A 143 26.95 -2.01 -4.54
CA PRO A 143 28.06 -1.39 -5.22
C PRO A 143 29.28 -1.56 -4.30
N THR A 144 30.04 -2.60 -4.55
CA THR A 144 31.40 -2.70 -4.02
C THR A 144 32.04 -1.40 -4.46
N SER A 145 32.34 -0.53 -3.52
CA SER A 145 33.17 0.64 -3.74
C SER A 145 34.35 0.13 -4.56
N ALA A 146 34.24 0.29 -5.88
CA ALA A 146 35.33 -0.03 -6.78
C ALA A 146 36.44 0.91 -6.34
N ALA A 147 37.39 0.35 -5.64
CA ALA A 147 38.68 1.00 -5.40
C ALA A 147 39.15 1.44 -6.77
N VAL A 148 39.07 2.73 -7.03
CA VAL A 148 39.67 3.33 -8.22
C VAL A 148 41.17 3.05 -8.07
N VAL A 149 41.64 1.99 -8.71
CA VAL A 149 43.07 1.74 -8.89
C VAL A 149 43.54 2.81 -9.85
N GLN A 150 44.08 3.90 -9.30
CA GLN A 150 44.80 4.90 -10.05
C GLN A 150 46.07 4.23 -10.59
N LEU A 151 46.00 3.77 -11.82
CA LEU A 151 47.15 3.44 -12.60
C LEU A 151 47.86 4.74 -12.99
N PHE A 152 48.68 5.27 -12.07
CA PHE A 152 49.69 6.22 -12.47
C PHE A 152 50.83 5.44 -13.09
N ALA A 153 50.88 5.45 -14.42
CA ALA A 153 52.09 5.09 -15.14
C ALA A 153 53.16 6.10 -14.76
N ALA A 154 54.16 5.61 -14.05
CA ALA A 154 55.42 6.34 -13.87
C ALA A 154 56.20 6.22 -15.18
N GLU A 155 56.22 7.30 -15.95
CA GLU A 155 57.26 7.51 -16.95
C GLU A 155 58.42 8.22 -16.29
N GLY A 156 59.52 7.48 -16.17
CA GLY A 156 60.84 8.01 -15.87
C GLY A 156 61.70 8.00 -17.13
#